data_a6e9f2b2280b2e6f2e7d6d2703684572
#
_entry.id   a6e9f2b2280b2e6f2e7d6d2703684572
#
_cell.length_a   1.000
_cell.length_b   1.000
_cell.length_c   1.000
_cell.angle_alpha   90.00
_cell.angle_beta   90.00
_cell.angle_gamma   90.00
#
_symmetry.space_group_name_H-M   'P 1'
#
loop_
_entity.id
_entity.type
_entity.pdbx_description
1 polymer ?
#
loop_
_entity_poly.entity_id
_entity_poly.type
_entity_poly.pdbx_seq_one_letter_code
_entity_poly.pdbx_strand_id
1 'polypeptide(L)'
;MAALIDEAKKQKLGTTAHLGQTGVARMNTLDAARLGLGTQTHFYGLFESMYEETDVQTYPIDMNYNNEQHRFGQVARQWKLVKPNGEKWESLKKELIELDLTMDPTMTIYAAGRNVMFARNADWHEKYTLPSMWDFYTPNREAHGSYWFDWTTHDEIAWKKFYQVWMQFLNEYKNAGGRVTTGSDSGFIYKLFGFGYIEELELLQEAGFHPLEVIRAATLHGAETLHKPLGTEPDFGLIAPGYLADLVIVKENPLANFKVLYGTGAIVVNNENKPERVGGVDYTIKDGIIFDAKKLLKDVENMVNKAKREDGELKKY
;
A
#
# COMPACT_ATOMS: atom_id res chain seq x y z
N MET A 1 12.36 12.43 16.32
CA MET A 1 12.56 12.29 14.86
C MET A 1 13.84 12.99 14.40
N ALA A 2 14.05 14.31 14.61
CA ALA A 2 15.23 15.03 14.12
C ALA A 2 16.57 14.33 14.42
N ALA A 3 16.82 13.93 15.67
CA ALA A 3 18.06 13.25 16.05
C ALA A 3 18.27 11.89 15.35
N LEU A 4 17.18 11.15 15.09
CA LEU A 4 17.25 9.88 14.35
C LEU A 4 17.59 10.11 12.88
N ILE A 5 16.96 11.10 12.25
CA ILE A 5 17.23 11.48 10.85
C ILE A 5 18.69 11.97 10.70
N ASP A 6 19.15 12.77 11.66
CA ASP A 6 20.51 13.30 11.67
C ASP A 6 21.56 12.18 11.79
N GLU A 7 21.31 11.21 12.67
CA GLU A 7 22.18 10.05 12.83
C GLU A 7 22.12 9.12 11.59
N ALA A 8 20.93 8.88 11.04
CA ALA A 8 20.78 8.09 9.81
C ALA A 8 21.59 8.69 8.65
N LYS A 9 21.56 10.02 8.47
CA LYS A 9 22.38 10.70 7.46
C LYS A 9 23.88 10.45 7.65
N LYS A 10 24.40 10.52 8.90
CA LYS A 10 25.80 10.23 9.22
C LYS A 10 26.19 8.80 8.86
N GLN A 11 25.26 7.87 9.07
CA GLN A 11 25.46 6.44 8.77
C GLN A 11 25.12 6.08 7.31
N LYS A 12 24.75 7.06 6.46
CA LYS A 12 24.29 6.86 5.08
C LYS A 12 23.08 5.89 4.99
N LEU A 13 22.20 5.95 5.97
CA LEU A 13 20.95 5.17 5.99
C LEU A 13 19.80 6.01 5.48
N GLY A 14 18.91 5.39 4.71
CA GLY A 14 17.61 5.94 4.35
C GLY A 14 16.69 6.03 5.58
N THR A 15 15.76 6.96 5.53
CA THR A 15 14.75 7.11 6.58
C THR A 15 13.36 6.96 6.00
N THR A 16 12.54 6.14 6.64
CA THR A 16 11.12 6.00 6.35
C THR A 16 10.31 6.16 7.63
N ALA A 17 9.12 6.71 7.52
CA ALA A 17 8.23 6.85 8.66
C ALA A 17 6.76 6.61 8.31
N HIS A 18 6.11 5.80 9.13
CA HIS A 18 4.68 5.83 9.37
C HIS A 18 4.43 6.90 10.43
N LEU A 19 3.89 8.06 10.06
CA LEU A 19 3.54 9.09 11.03
C LEU A 19 2.30 8.65 11.82
N GLY A 20 2.35 8.76 13.14
CA GLY A 20 1.25 8.33 13.98
C GLY A 20 0.08 9.31 13.99
N GLN A 21 -1.15 8.84 13.83
CA GLN A 21 -2.37 9.67 13.84
C GLN A 21 -2.47 10.59 15.06
N THR A 22 -1.96 10.16 16.21
CA THR A 22 -1.95 10.94 17.44
C THR A 22 -0.92 12.07 17.46
N GLY A 23 0.04 12.04 16.54
CA GLY A 23 1.17 12.98 16.48
C GLY A 23 1.11 13.99 15.35
N VAL A 24 0.30 13.74 14.30
CA VAL A 24 0.32 14.52 13.06
C VAL A 24 -0.17 15.97 13.19
N ALA A 25 -0.90 16.29 14.25
CA ALA A 25 -1.24 17.67 14.60
C ALA A 25 -0.04 18.49 15.13
N ARG A 26 1.04 17.80 15.57
CA ARG A 26 2.28 18.42 16.05
C ARG A 26 3.44 18.29 15.05
N MET A 27 3.44 17.27 14.26
CA MET A 27 4.44 16.97 13.23
C MET A 27 3.75 16.27 12.07
N ASN A 28 3.40 17.03 11.07
CA ASN A 28 2.78 16.55 9.83
C ASN A 28 3.85 16.14 8.79
N THR A 29 3.40 15.79 7.58
CA THR A 29 4.28 15.38 6.48
C THR A 29 5.32 16.43 6.14
N LEU A 30 4.90 17.69 6.04
CA LEU A 30 5.79 18.79 5.68
C LEU A 30 6.86 19.03 6.74
N ASP A 31 6.48 19.00 8.02
CA ASP A 31 7.41 19.14 9.13
C ASP A 31 8.46 18.02 9.13
N ALA A 32 8.02 16.78 8.89
CA ALA A 32 8.91 15.62 8.82
C ALA A 32 9.86 15.70 7.61
N ALA A 33 9.36 16.13 6.44
CA ALA A 33 10.16 16.34 5.25
C ALA A 33 11.21 17.43 5.46
N ARG A 34 10.86 18.57 6.09
CA ARG A 34 11.80 19.65 6.46
C ARG A 34 12.91 19.20 7.41
N LEU A 35 12.63 18.21 8.27
CA LEU A 35 13.67 17.56 9.09
C LEU A 35 14.57 16.64 8.28
N GLY A 36 14.19 16.30 7.03
CA GLY A 36 14.93 15.46 6.12
C GLY A 36 14.51 14.01 6.12
N LEU A 37 13.24 13.71 6.45
CA LEU A 37 12.65 12.39 6.21
C LEU A 37 12.75 12.05 4.71
N GLY A 38 13.29 10.89 4.38
CA GLY A 38 13.47 10.46 2.99
C GLY A 38 12.22 9.86 2.37
N THR A 39 11.47 9.07 3.14
CA THR A 39 10.26 8.39 2.66
C THR A 39 9.16 8.47 3.71
N GLN A 40 7.96 8.82 3.26
CA GLN A 40 6.77 8.70 4.07
C GLN A 40 5.91 7.54 3.56
N THR A 41 5.51 6.64 4.49
CA THR A 41 4.49 5.62 4.23
C THR A 41 3.11 6.15 4.59
N HIS A 42 2.10 5.68 3.86
CA HIS A 42 0.70 6.03 4.06
C HIS A 42 0.38 7.53 3.84
N PHE A 43 -0.68 7.97 4.49
CA PHE A 43 -1.25 9.32 4.34
C PHE A 43 -1.14 10.18 5.61
N TYR A 44 -0.73 9.61 6.74
CA TYR A 44 -0.77 10.32 8.04
C TYR A 44 0.10 11.58 7.99
N GLY A 45 -0.53 12.71 8.31
CA GLY A 45 0.11 14.02 8.25
C GLY A 45 0.07 14.71 6.89
N LEU A 46 -0.24 13.98 5.80
CA LEU A 46 -0.34 14.57 4.47
C LEU A 46 -1.53 15.55 4.39
N PHE A 47 -2.71 15.10 4.83
CA PHE A 47 -3.91 15.94 4.83
C PHE A 47 -3.77 17.11 5.81
N GLU A 48 -3.20 16.87 6.98
CA GLU A 48 -2.94 17.89 7.99
C GLU A 48 -1.96 18.97 7.48
N SER A 49 -1.06 18.62 6.56
CA SER A 49 -0.16 19.59 5.90
C SER A 49 -0.90 20.54 4.93
N MET A 50 -2.12 20.20 4.55
CA MET A 50 -2.94 20.96 3.58
C MET A 50 -4.06 21.76 4.23
N TYR A 51 -4.22 21.71 5.54
CA TYR A 51 -5.24 22.50 6.24
C TYR A 51 -4.93 23.99 6.18
N GLU A 52 -5.97 24.82 6.11
CA GLU A 52 -5.81 26.24 6.31
C GLU A 52 -5.35 26.55 7.75
N GLU A 53 -4.75 27.71 8.00
CA GLU A 53 -4.13 28.04 9.29
C GLU A 53 -5.09 27.98 10.48
N THR A 54 -6.38 28.20 10.24
CA THR A 54 -7.43 28.16 11.26
C THR A 54 -8.11 26.81 11.39
N ASP A 55 -7.80 25.86 10.48
CA ASP A 55 -8.41 24.55 10.49
C ASP A 55 -7.67 23.62 11.45
N VAL A 56 -8.45 22.85 12.18
CA VAL A 56 -7.96 21.78 13.05
C VAL A 56 -8.67 20.47 12.70
N GLN A 57 -8.08 19.38 13.12
CA GLN A 57 -8.74 18.08 12.98
C GLN A 57 -10.12 18.10 13.65
N THR A 58 -11.17 17.82 12.86
CA THR A 58 -12.57 17.86 13.30
C THR A 58 -13.00 16.56 13.97
N TYR A 59 -12.19 16.05 14.88
CA TYR A 59 -12.53 14.85 15.62
C TYR A 59 -13.57 15.15 16.70
N PRO A 60 -14.45 14.17 17.01
CA PRO A 60 -15.39 14.32 18.10
C PRO A 60 -14.67 14.49 19.43
N ILE A 61 -15.31 15.18 20.39
CA ILE A 61 -14.71 15.48 21.70
C ILE A 61 -14.37 14.23 22.51
N ASP A 62 -15.08 13.14 22.27
CA ASP A 62 -14.89 11.82 22.89
C ASP A 62 -13.99 10.89 22.05
N MET A 63 -13.16 11.47 21.16
CA MET A 63 -12.27 10.69 20.30
C MET A 63 -11.38 9.76 21.12
N ASN A 64 -11.55 8.46 20.91
CA ASN A 64 -10.71 7.44 21.52
C ASN A 64 -9.68 6.91 20.51
N TYR A 65 -8.45 7.37 20.62
CA TYR A 65 -7.34 6.96 19.74
C TYR A 65 -6.94 5.49 19.92
N ASN A 66 -7.30 4.85 21.04
CA ASN A 66 -7.05 3.43 21.27
C ASN A 66 -8.13 2.53 20.62
N ASN A 67 -9.25 3.11 20.22
CA ASN A 67 -10.26 2.40 19.42
C ASN A 67 -9.95 2.62 17.95
N GLU A 68 -9.40 1.60 17.31
CA GLU A 68 -8.96 1.69 15.92
C GLU A 68 -10.09 1.95 14.95
N GLN A 69 -11.25 1.32 15.12
CA GLN A 69 -12.40 1.60 14.28
C GLN A 69 -12.85 3.05 14.37
N HIS A 70 -12.92 3.61 15.59
CA HIS A 70 -13.24 5.02 15.79
C HIS A 70 -12.17 5.92 15.12
N ARG A 71 -10.90 5.61 15.33
CA ARG A 71 -9.78 6.33 14.74
C ARG A 71 -9.86 6.34 13.21
N PHE A 72 -9.99 5.18 12.55
CA PHE A 72 -10.06 5.08 11.10
C PHE A 72 -11.36 5.63 10.51
N GLY A 73 -12.47 5.49 11.21
CA GLY A 73 -13.73 6.13 10.83
C GLY A 73 -13.66 7.65 10.81
N GLN A 74 -12.90 8.24 11.73
CA GLN A 74 -12.77 9.71 11.80
C GLN A 74 -11.70 10.25 10.85
N VAL A 75 -10.55 9.56 10.68
CA VAL A 75 -9.49 10.03 9.80
C VAL A 75 -9.96 10.18 8.35
N ALA A 76 -10.78 9.25 7.87
CA ALA A 76 -11.31 9.32 6.52
C ALA A 76 -12.19 10.55 6.27
N ARG A 77 -12.77 11.16 7.31
CA ARG A 77 -13.62 12.36 7.19
C ARG A 77 -12.81 13.65 7.01
N GLN A 78 -11.51 13.61 7.24
CA GLN A 78 -10.63 14.78 7.14
C GLN A 78 -10.47 15.28 5.69
N TRP A 79 -10.84 14.50 4.67
CA TRP A 79 -10.85 14.96 3.29
C TRP A 79 -11.63 16.27 3.08
N LYS A 80 -12.61 16.56 3.94
CA LYS A 80 -13.45 17.76 3.88
C LYS A 80 -12.69 19.05 4.19
N LEU A 81 -11.57 18.96 4.89
CA LEU A 81 -10.71 20.09 5.25
C LEU A 81 -9.66 20.39 4.19
N VAL A 82 -9.52 19.52 3.19
CA VAL A 82 -8.57 19.69 2.10
C VAL A 82 -9.25 20.36 0.92
N LYS A 83 -8.57 21.33 0.34
CA LYS A 83 -9.01 22.03 -0.87
C LYS A 83 -8.13 21.63 -2.06
N PRO A 84 -8.49 20.59 -2.84
CA PRO A 84 -7.73 20.21 -4.02
C PRO A 84 -7.54 21.41 -4.97
N ASN A 85 -6.34 21.54 -5.53
CA ASN A 85 -5.91 22.66 -6.37
C ASN A 85 -5.92 24.04 -5.68
N GLY A 86 -6.05 24.08 -4.36
CA GLY A 86 -5.91 25.31 -3.57
C GLY A 86 -4.44 25.68 -3.33
N GLU A 87 -4.21 26.85 -2.74
CA GLU A 87 -2.86 27.35 -2.49
C GLU A 87 -2.03 26.42 -1.62
N LYS A 88 -2.60 25.89 -0.53
CA LYS A 88 -1.93 24.94 0.36
C LYS A 88 -1.58 23.62 -0.34
N TRP A 89 -2.47 23.14 -1.20
CA TRP A 89 -2.24 21.95 -2.02
C TRP A 89 -1.06 22.12 -2.97
N GLU A 90 -1.03 23.23 -3.71
CA GLU A 90 0.04 23.50 -4.68
C GLU A 90 1.38 23.78 -4.00
N SER A 91 1.37 24.57 -2.92
CA SER A 91 2.60 24.88 -2.18
C SER A 91 3.20 23.64 -1.50
N LEU A 92 2.35 22.80 -0.90
CA LEU A 92 2.82 21.54 -0.29
C LEU A 92 3.45 20.62 -1.34
N LYS A 93 2.74 20.39 -2.44
CA LYS A 93 3.24 19.53 -3.54
C LYS A 93 4.63 19.98 -4.01
N LYS A 94 4.78 21.28 -4.28
CA LYS A 94 6.04 21.87 -4.71
C LYS A 94 7.16 21.69 -3.66
N GLU A 95 6.88 22.04 -2.40
CA GLU A 95 7.89 21.99 -1.34
C GLU A 95 8.32 20.55 -1.03
N LEU A 96 7.40 19.58 -1.02
CA LEU A 96 7.76 18.17 -0.82
C LEU A 96 8.64 17.61 -1.95
N ILE A 97 8.45 18.10 -3.19
CA ILE A 97 9.34 17.75 -4.33
C ILE A 97 10.71 18.39 -4.15
N GLU A 98 10.78 19.67 -3.75
CA GLU A 98 12.05 20.37 -3.49
C GLU A 98 12.82 19.73 -2.33
N LEU A 99 12.12 19.20 -1.32
CA LEU A 99 12.71 18.45 -0.21
C LEU A 99 13.01 16.98 -0.58
N ASP A 100 12.69 16.57 -1.81
CA ASP A 100 12.94 15.24 -2.37
C ASP A 100 12.35 14.10 -1.52
N LEU A 101 11.16 14.32 -0.97
CA LEU A 101 10.42 13.30 -0.23
C LEU A 101 9.94 12.22 -1.20
N THR A 102 10.15 10.96 -0.86
CA THR A 102 9.50 9.83 -1.54
C THR A 102 8.19 9.52 -0.84
N MET A 103 7.11 9.32 -1.62
CA MET A 103 5.84 8.81 -1.10
C MET A 103 5.70 7.33 -1.39
N ASP A 104 5.49 6.54 -0.33
CA ASP A 104 5.11 5.13 -0.39
C ASP A 104 3.66 5.01 0.15
N PRO A 105 2.64 5.13 -0.70
CA PRO A 105 1.28 5.32 -0.22
C PRO A 105 0.71 4.08 0.46
N THR A 106 1.07 2.85 0.06
CA THR A 106 0.51 1.62 0.61
C THR A 106 -1.03 1.66 0.70
N MET A 107 -1.67 2.14 -0.37
CA MET A 107 -3.13 2.32 -0.41
C MET A 107 -3.87 1.01 -0.16
N THR A 108 -3.30 -0.10 -0.59
CA THR A 108 -3.94 -1.42 -0.50
C THR A 108 -4.35 -1.79 0.92
N ILE A 109 -3.56 -1.43 1.95
CA ILE A 109 -3.88 -1.83 3.32
C ILE A 109 -5.19 -1.18 3.83
N TYR A 110 -5.51 0.01 3.37
CA TYR A 110 -6.75 0.71 3.75
C TYR A 110 -7.91 0.47 2.77
N ALA A 111 -7.68 -0.26 1.66
CA ALA A 111 -8.71 -0.46 0.64
C ALA A 111 -9.97 -1.15 1.16
N ALA A 112 -9.83 -2.01 2.19
CA ALA A 112 -10.98 -2.58 2.89
C ALA A 112 -11.91 -1.53 3.51
N GLY A 113 -11.40 -0.36 3.89
CA GLY A 113 -12.21 0.77 4.37
C GLY A 113 -13.22 1.27 3.34
N ARG A 114 -12.95 1.10 2.06
CA ARG A 114 -13.83 1.49 0.94
C ARG A 114 -14.95 0.47 0.70
N ASN A 115 -14.66 -0.82 0.93
CA ASN A 115 -15.60 -1.92 0.74
C ASN A 115 -15.09 -3.17 1.49
N VAL A 116 -15.53 -3.32 2.72
CA VAL A 116 -15.11 -4.42 3.59
C VAL A 116 -15.49 -5.78 3.00
N MET A 117 -16.70 -5.90 2.46
CA MET A 117 -17.19 -7.15 1.90
C MET A 117 -16.41 -7.59 0.67
N PHE A 118 -15.96 -6.66 -0.16
CA PHE A 118 -15.11 -6.97 -1.29
C PHE A 118 -13.76 -7.53 -0.85
N ALA A 119 -13.10 -6.86 0.11
CA ALA A 119 -11.81 -7.32 0.64
C ALA A 119 -11.94 -8.70 1.31
N ARG A 120 -12.99 -8.91 2.12
CA ARG A 120 -13.25 -10.15 2.83
C ARG A 120 -13.55 -11.33 1.90
N ASN A 121 -14.22 -11.09 0.78
CA ASN A 121 -14.70 -12.13 -0.14
C ASN A 121 -13.78 -12.33 -1.34
N ALA A 122 -12.53 -11.83 -1.29
CA ALA A 122 -11.56 -12.07 -2.34
C ALA A 122 -11.31 -13.59 -2.50
N ASP A 123 -11.30 -14.05 -3.74
CA ASP A 123 -11.33 -15.48 -4.10
C ASP A 123 -10.08 -16.27 -3.71
N TRP A 124 -9.00 -15.58 -3.40
CA TRP A 124 -7.76 -16.22 -2.93
C TRP A 124 -7.79 -16.63 -1.46
N HIS A 125 -8.69 -16.06 -0.64
CA HIS A 125 -8.71 -16.37 0.80
C HIS A 125 -8.98 -17.83 1.09
N GLU A 126 -9.85 -18.47 0.32
CA GLU A 126 -10.17 -19.88 0.52
C GLU A 126 -8.93 -20.78 0.43
N LYS A 127 -8.01 -20.49 -0.50
CA LYS A 127 -6.87 -21.36 -0.79
C LYS A 127 -5.57 -20.95 -0.10
N TYR A 128 -5.38 -19.66 0.17
CA TYR A 128 -4.07 -19.13 0.52
C TYR A 128 -4.04 -18.40 1.86
N THR A 129 -5.17 -18.31 2.58
CA THR A 129 -5.19 -17.71 3.92
C THR A 129 -5.22 -18.80 4.99
N LEU A 130 -4.24 -18.79 5.88
CA LEU A 130 -4.19 -19.71 7.04
C LEU A 130 -5.40 -19.47 7.96
N PRO A 131 -5.94 -20.52 8.62
CA PRO A 131 -6.99 -20.35 9.63
C PRO A 131 -6.66 -19.32 10.70
N SER A 132 -5.44 -19.34 11.23
CA SER A 132 -4.97 -18.36 12.22
C SER A 132 -4.95 -16.92 11.70
N MET A 133 -4.61 -16.71 10.42
CA MET A 133 -4.71 -15.39 9.80
C MET A 133 -6.16 -14.97 9.58
N TRP A 134 -7.02 -15.93 9.21
CA TRP A 134 -8.44 -15.65 9.05
C TRP A 134 -9.10 -15.27 10.37
N ASP A 135 -8.77 -15.97 11.46
CA ASP A 135 -9.21 -15.62 12.80
C ASP A 135 -8.70 -14.21 13.20
N PHE A 136 -7.44 -13.90 12.88
CA PHE A 136 -6.88 -12.56 13.09
C PHE A 136 -7.58 -11.48 12.27
N TYR A 137 -8.04 -11.77 11.03
CA TYR A 137 -8.81 -10.86 10.20
C TYR A 137 -10.27 -10.72 10.65
N THR A 138 -10.78 -11.65 11.47
CA THR A 138 -12.16 -11.61 11.93
C THR A 138 -12.37 -10.41 12.86
N PRO A 139 -13.35 -9.54 12.57
CA PRO A 139 -13.57 -8.33 13.35
C PRO A 139 -13.84 -8.62 14.83
N ASN A 140 -13.05 -8.01 15.71
CA ASN A 140 -13.31 -7.99 17.15
C ASN A 140 -12.66 -6.72 17.76
N ARG A 141 -13.03 -6.44 19.03
CA ARG A 141 -12.59 -5.21 19.71
C ARG A 141 -11.16 -5.27 20.27
N GLU A 142 -10.55 -6.45 20.28
CA GLU A 142 -9.29 -6.73 20.97
C GLU A 142 -8.14 -6.99 19.99
N ALA A 143 -8.46 -7.36 18.74
CA ALA A 143 -7.46 -7.71 17.73
C ALA A 143 -7.21 -6.57 16.75
N HIS A 144 -5.93 -6.28 16.53
CA HIS A 144 -5.47 -5.31 15.53
C HIS A 144 -5.72 -5.76 14.08
N GLY A 145 -5.94 -7.05 13.85
CA GLY A 145 -6.10 -7.63 12.51
C GLY A 145 -7.35 -7.19 11.77
N SER A 146 -8.35 -6.68 12.47
CA SER A 146 -9.55 -6.11 11.87
C SER A 146 -10.28 -5.21 12.85
N TYR A 147 -10.58 -3.99 12.43
CA TYR A 147 -11.33 -3.00 13.22
C TYR A 147 -12.67 -2.61 12.58
N TRP A 148 -13.25 -3.53 11.77
CA TRP A 148 -14.47 -3.27 10.99
C TRP A 148 -15.75 -3.79 11.67
N PHE A 149 -15.75 -4.01 12.97
CA PHE A 149 -16.84 -4.66 13.70
C PHE A 149 -18.16 -3.86 13.71
N ASP A 150 -18.11 -2.53 13.60
CA ASP A 150 -19.28 -1.65 13.50
C ASP A 150 -19.19 -0.74 12.25
N TRP A 151 -18.52 -1.20 11.18
CA TRP A 151 -18.29 -0.39 9.98
C TRP A 151 -19.57 -0.15 9.20
N THR A 152 -19.86 1.12 8.91
CA THR A 152 -21.11 1.55 8.29
C THR A 152 -20.92 1.96 6.83
N THR A 153 -22.03 2.05 6.09
CA THR A 153 -22.03 2.65 4.75
C THR A 153 -21.45 4.07 4.75
N HIS A 154 -21.68 4.85 5.82
CA HIS A 154 -21.11 6.20 5.94
C HIS A 154 -19.59 6.18 6.06
N ASP A 155 -19.02 5.20 6.73
CA ASP A 155 -17.57 5.02 6.83
C ASP A 155 -16.98 4.64 5.47
N GLU A 156 -17.59 3.70 4.75
CA GLU A 156 -17.16 3.34 3.40
C GLU A 156 -17.24 4.53 2.42
N ILE A 157 -18.31 5.34 2.49
CA ILE A 157 -18.43 6.55 1.67
C ILE A 157 -17.34 7.56 2.03
N ALA A 158 -17.05 7.75 3.31
CA ALA A 158 -15.98 8.65 3.75
C ALA A 158 -14.62 8.18 3.20
N TRP A 159 -14.31 6.88 3.29
CA TRP A 159 -13.09 6.31 2.72
C TRP A 159 -13.01 6.41 1.20
N LYS A 160 -14.10 6.21 0.47
CA LYS A 160 -14.14 6.41 -0.98
C LYS A 160 -13.80 7.85 -1.35
N LYS A 161 -14.34 8.83 -0.60
CA LYS A 161 -14.04 10.26 -0.82
C LYS A 161 -12.60 10.61 -0.44
N PHE A 162 -12.12 10.08 0.68
CA PHE A 162 -10.73 10.23 1.11
C PHE A 162 -9.76 9.73 0.04
N TYR A 163 -10.00 8.53 -0.51
CA TYR A 163 -9.19 7.98 -1.60
C TYR A 163 -9.19 8.86 -2.84
N GLN A 164 -10.31 9.43 -3.24
CA GLN A 164 -10.37 10.33 -4.40
C GLN A 164 -9.41 11.51 -4.24
N VAL A 165 -9.41 12.15 -3.06
CA VAL A 165 -8.52 13.28 -2.77
C VAL A 165 -7.06 12.82 -2.67
N TRP A 166 -6.81 11.71 -2.00
CA TRP A 166 -5.47 11.15 -1.85
C TRP A 166 -4.85 10.72 -3.19
N MET A 167 -5.59 9.98 -3.99
CA MET A 167 -5.18 9.54 -5.33
C MET A 167 -4.91 10.73 -6.26
N GLN A 168 -5.75 11.77 -6.20
CA GLN A 168 -5.52 13.00 -6.96
C GLN A 168 -4.19 13.63 -6.58
N PHE A 169 -3.90 13.79 -5.28
CA PHE A 169 -2.64 14.36 -4.83
C PHE A 169 -1.44 13.53 -5.30
N LEU A 170 -1.48 12.21 -5.15
CA LEU A 170 -0.39 11.30 -5.57
C LEU A 170 -0.11 11.41 -7.07
N ASN A 171 -1.16 11.44 -7.89
CA ASN A 171 -1.01 11.56 -9.34
C ASN A 171 -0.42 12.91 -9.73
N GLU A 172 -0.90 14.00 -9.14
CA GLU A 172 -0.36 15.34 -9.39
C GLU A 172 1.07 15.49 -8.87
N TYR A 173 1.39 14.91 -7.69
CA TYR A 173 2.73 14.87 -7.13
C TYR A 173 3.71 14.19 -8.10
N LYS A 174 3.36 12.99 -8.58
CA LYS A 174 4.12 12.26 -9.58
C LYS A 174 4.27 13.06 -10.89
N ASN A 175 3.19 13.67 -11.39
CA ASN A 175 3.23 14.46 -12.63
C ASN A 175 4.11 15.71 -12.53
N ALA A 176 4.26 16.25 -11.32
CA ALA A 176 5.15 17.37 -11.05
C ALA A 176 6.62 16.95 -10.80
N GLY A 177 6.93 15.66 -10.90
CA GLY A 177 8.30 15.11 -10.74
C GLY A 177 8.58 14.50 -9.35
N GLY A 178 7.58 14.42 -8.48
CA GLY A 178 7.71 13.75 -7.18
C GLY A 178 7.88 12.24 -7.32
N ARG A 179 8.68 11.63 -6.44
CA ARG A 179 8.92 10.19 -6.44
C ARG A 179 7.85 9.47 -5.65
N VAL A 180 7.22 8.48 -6.28
CA VAL A 180 6.25 7.57 -5.67
C VAL A 180 6.77 6.14 -5.82
N THR A 181 6.74 5.37 -4.74
CA THR A 181 7.07 3.93 -4.70
C THR A 181 5.81 3.09 -4.43
N THR A 182 5.99 1.80 -4.28
CA THR A 182 4.90 0.84 -4.01
C THR A 182 5.20 0.02 -2.77
N GLY A 183 4.22 -0.09 -1.90
CA GLY A 183 4.22 -0.96 -0.74
C GLY A 183 2.84 -1.58 -0.52
N SER A 184 2.72 -2.61 0.27
CA SER A 184 1.42 -3.26 0.50
C SER A 184 0.99 -3.28 1.97
N ASP A 185 1.95 -3.25 2.88
CA ASP A 185 1.70 -3.41 4.33
C ASP A 185 0.78 -4.61 4.63
N SER A 186 0.95 -5.71 3.83
CA SER A 186 0.10 -6.89 3.91
C SER A 186 0.33 -7.67 5.20
N GLY A 187 -0.69 -8.43 5.64
CA GLY A 187 -0.64 -9.28 6.82
C GLY A 187 -1.80 -9.04 7.77
N PHE A 188 -2.63 -8.02 7.54
CA PHE A 188 -3.85 -7.73 8.29
C PHE A 188 -4.92 -7.10 7.38
N ILE A 189 -6.13 -6.88 7.91
CA ILE A 189 -7.27 -6.25 7.21
C ILE A 189 -7.58 -6.90 5.85
N TYR A 190 -7.62 -8.23 5.82
CA TYR A 190 -7.87 -9.02 4.60
C TYR A 190 -6.83 -8.83 3.49
N LYS A 191 -5.63 -8.29 3.78
CA LYS A 191 -4.56 -8.15 2.80
C LYS A 191 -3.54 -9.26 2.96
N LEU A 192 -3.50 -10.14 1.96
CA LEU A 192 -2.62 -11.29 1.94
C LEU A 192 -1.32 -10.97 1.19
N PHE A 193 -0.21 -11.47 1.72
CA PHE A 193 1.11 -11.35 1.08
C PHE A 193 1.08 -11.85 -0.37
N GLY A 194 1.75 -11.12 -1.26
CA GLY A 194 1.78 -11.39 -2.69
C GLY A 194 0.54 -10.89 -3.45
N PHE A 195 -0.64 -10.92 -2.84
CA PHE A 195 -1.88 -10.42 -3.45
C PHE A 195 -2.05 -8.91 -3.22
N GLY A 196 -1.86 -8.44 -2.00
CA GLY A 196 -1.98 -7.01 -1.68
C GLY A 196 -1.01 -6.13 -2.47
N TYR A 197 0.17 -6.65 -2.81
CA TYR A 197 1.12 -5.89 -3.62
C TYR A 197 0.60 -5.62 -5.04
N ILE A 198 -0.04 -6.59 -5.68
CA ILE A 198 -0.62 -6.39 -7.01
C ILE A 198 -1.82 -5.43 -6.95
N GLU A 199 -2.61 -5.49 -5.87
CA GLU A 199 -3.69 -4.52 -5.64
C GLU A 199 -3.15 -3.09 -5.53
N GLU A 200 -1.96 -2.87 -4.93
CA GLU A 200 -1.34 -1.53 -4.90
C GLU A 200 -1.02 -1.02 -6.31
N LEU A 201 -0.56 -1.88 -7.23
CA LEU A 201 -0.35 -1.51 -8.63
C LEU A 201 -1.66 -1.08 -9.30
N GLU A 202 -2.75 -1.81 -9.05
CA GLU A 202 -4.08 -1.46 -9.56
C GLU A 202 -4.58 -0.13 -8.98
N LEU A 203 -4.34 0.12 -7.69
CA LEU A 203 -4.73 1.37 -7.02
C LEU A 203 -3.94 2.58 -7.53
N LEU A 204 -2.66 2.43 -7.84
CA LEU A 204 -1.89 3.49 -8.51
C LEU A 204 -2.43 3.77 -9.91
N GLN A 205 -2.84 2.73 -10.66
CA GLN A 205 -3.51 2.93 -11.94
C GLN A 205 -4.87 3.61 -11.77
N GLU A 206 -5.67 3.24 -10.75
CA GLU A 206 -6.92 3.94 -10.38
C GLU A 206 -6.66 5.42 -10.05
N ALA A 207 -5.52 5.72 -9.43
CA ALA A 207 -5.08 7.08 -9.13
C ALA A 207 -4.72 7.91 -10.39
N GLY A 208 -4.64 7.28 -11.57
CA GLY A 208 -4.34 7.94 -12.84
C GLY A 208 -2.90 7.77 -13.33
N PHE A 209 -2.11 6.92 -12.71
CA PHE A 209 -0.79 6.57 -13.23
C PHE A 209 -0.92 5.77 -14.53
N HIS A 210 -0.12 6.11 -15.54
CA HIS A 210 0.03 5.25 -16.70
C HIS A 210 0.67 3.91 -16.30
N PRO A 211 0.33 2.76 -16.95
CA PRO A 211 0.90 1.46 -16.55
C PRO A 211 2.42 1.41 -16.46
N LEU A 212 3.16 2.08 -17.37
CA LEU A 212 4.62 2.18 -17.28
C LEU A 212 5.10 2.97 -16.06
N GLU A 213 4.36 3.99 -15.63
CA GLU A 213 4.67 4.78 -14.44
C GLU A 213 4.45 3.94 -13.17
N VAL A 214 3.42 3.08 -13.16
CA VAL A 214 3.19 2.11 -12.08
C VAL A 214 4.37 1.12 -11.99
N ILE A 215 4.79 0.55 -13.12
CA ILE A 215 5.96 -0.34 -13.16
C ILE A 215 7.22 0.39 -12.68
N ARG A 216 7.43 1.65 -13.12
CA ARG A 216 8.56 2.46 -12.67
C ARG A 216 8.53 2.70 -11.15
N ALA A 217 7.36 3.00 -10.58
CA ALA A 217 7.18 3.13 -9.13
C ALA A 217 7.52 1.83 -8.39
N ALA A 218 7.15 0.68 -8.97
CA ALA A 218 7.38 -0.65 -8.43
C ALA A 218 8.81 -1.19 -8.62
N THR A 219 9.66 -0.51 -9.38
CA THR A 219 11.00 -0.98 -9.74
C THR A 219 12.05 0.12 -9.53
N LEU A 220 12.26 0.98 -10.53
CA LEU A 220 13.33 1.99 -10.53
C LEU A 220 13.23 2.96 -9.36
N HIS A 221 12.05 3.50 -9.06
CA HIS A 221 11.90 4.46 -7.96
C HIS A 221 12.23 3.82 -6.60
N GLY A 222 11.92 2.53 -6.40
CA GLY A 222 12.34 1.78 -5.22
C GLY A 222 13.86 1.69 -5.13
N ALA A 223 14.52 1.33 -6.24
CA ALA A 223 15.98 1.27 -6.33
C ALA A 223 16.64 2.62 -6.06
N GLU A 224 16.15 3.69 -6.71
CA GLU A 224 16.63 5.07 -6.47
C GLU A 224 16.49 5.48 -5.00
N THR A 225 15.36 5.17 -4.37
CA THR A 225 15.10 5.49 -2.96
C THR A 225 16.10 4.80 -2.02
N LEU A 226 16.48 3.56 -2.31
CA LEU A 226 17.44 2.79 -1.52
C LEU A 226 18.90 3.23 -1.75
N HIS A 227 19.26 3.61 -2.97
CA HIS A 227 20.63 4.01 -3.31
C HIS A 227 20.96 5.46 -2.97
N LYS A 228 19.96 6.34 -2.96
CA LYS A 228 20.14 7.76 -2.70
C LYS A 228 20.87 8.06 -1.38
N PRO A 229 20.55 7.47 -0.22
CA PRO A 229 21.27 7.71 1.03
C PRO A 229 22.72 7.26 0.97
N LEU A 230 23.04 6.27 0.13
CA LEU A 230 24.39 5.77 -0.11
C LEU A 230 25.19 6.69 -1.01
N GLY A 231 24.55 7.56 -1.79
CA GLY A 231 25.18 8.40 -2.82
C GLY A 231 25.70 7.57 -3.99
N THR A 232 25.02 6.47 -4.33
CA THR A 232 25.40 5.56 -5.43
C THR A 232 24.27 5.46 -6.45
N GLU A 233 24.62 5.11 -7.68
CA GLU A 233 23.62 4.79 -8.71
C GLU A 233 23.03 3.41 -8.46
N PRO A 234 21.73 3.20 -8.78
CA PRO A 234 21.09 1.90 -8.67
C PRO A 234 21.73 0.86 -9.61
N ASP A 235 21.89 -0.36 -9.11
CA ASP A 235 22.32 -1.53 -9.88
C ASP A 235 21.20 -2.57 -10.08
N PHE A 236 19.96 -2.23 -9.73
CA PHE A 236 18.73 -2.97 -9.99
C PHE A 236 17.56 -2.02 -10.30
N GLY A 237 16.38 -2.56 -10.58
CA GLY A 237 15.17 -1.77 -10.91
C GLY A 237 15.01 -1.48 -12.41
N LEU A 238 16.00 -1.82 -13.24
CA LEU A 238 15.95 -1.77 -14.70
C LEU A 238 16.50 -3.07 -15.30
N ILE A 239 16.03 -3.42 -16.49
CA ILE A 239 16.62 -4.49 -17.29
C ILE A 239 17.70 -3.85 -18.17
N ALA A 240 18.97 -3.94 -17.74
CA ALA A 240 20.11 -3.38 -18.44
C ALA A 240 21.38 -4.24 -18.21
N PRO A 241 22.33 -4.26 -19.17
CA PRO A 241 23.60 -4.92 -18.96
C PRO A 241 24.35 -4.37 -17.73
N GLY A 242 24.83 -5.26 -16.87
CA GLY A 242 25.55 -4.89 -15.63
C GLY A 242 24.65 -4.71 -14.40
N TYR A 243 23.33 -4.75 -14.57
CA TYR A 243 22.38 -4.71 -13.45
C TYR A 243 22.16 -6.12 -12.88
N LEU A 244 21.79 -6.17 -11.59
CA LEU A 244 21.40 -7.40 -10.92
C LEU A 244 20.20 -8.05 -11.63
N ALA A 245 20.19 -9.37 -11.70
CA ALA A 245 19.10 -10.13 -12.31
C ALA A 245 17.94 -10.28 -11.31
N ASP A 246 17.27 -9.15 -11.01
CA ASP A 246 16.04 -9.08 -10.24
C ASP A 246 14.87 -8.93 -11.21
N LEU A 247 14.22 -10.06 -11.54
CA LEU A 247 13.29 -10.14 -12.67
C LEU A 247 11.99 -10.85 -12.26
N VAL A 248 10.89 -10.46 -12.91
CA VAL A 248 9.62 -11.19 -12.88
C VAL A 248 9.29 -11.64 -14.30
N ILE A 249 8.96 -12.92 -14.46
CA ILE A 249 8.58 -13.50 -15.75
C ILE A 249 7.10 -13.87 -15.71
N VAL A 250 6.36 -13.34 -16.66
CA VAL A 250 4.92 -13.57 -16.88
C VAL A 250 4.65 -13.68 -18.37
N LYS A 251 3.68 -14.51 -18.78
CA LYS A 251 3.37 -14.74 -20.21
C LYS A 251 2.58 -13.59 -20.82
N GLU A 252 1.59 -13.09 -20.09
CA GLU A 252 0.72 -12.03 -20.56
C GLU A 252 1.34 -10.66 -20.31
N ASN A 253 0.87 -9.66 -21.05
CA ASN A 253 1.36 -8.29 -20.93
C ASN A 253 0.77 -7.58 -19.69
N PRO A 254 1.57 -7.33 -18.62
CA PRO A 254 1.07 -6.66 -17.41
C PRO A 254 0.70 -5.19 -17.66
N LEU A 255 1.23 -4.55 -18.70
CA LEU A 255 0.86 -3.17 -19.03
C LEU A 255 -0.58 -3.07 -19.56
N ALA A 256 -1.11 -4.16 -20.09
CA ALA A 256 -2.52 -4.24 -20.51
C ALA A 256 -3.44 -4.60 -19.33
N ASN A 257 -2.95 -5.37 -18.36
CA ASN A 257 -3.74 -5.83 -17.22
C ASN A 257 -2.84 -6.29 -16.07
N PHE A 258 -2.72 -5.52 -15.01
CA PHE A 258 -1.92 -5.91 -13.83
C PHE A 258 -2.42 -7.18 -13.15
N LYS A 259 -3.67 -7.56 -13.31
CA LYS A 259 -4.22 -8.80 -12.71
C LYS A 259 -3.48 -10.06 -13.17
N VAL A 260 -2.79 -10.02 -14.30
CA VAL A 260 -1.96 -11.15 -14.75
C VAL A 260 -0.72 -11.39 -13.87
N LEU A 261 -0.38 -10.43 -12.99
CA LEU A 261 0.71 -10.56 -12.01
C LEU A 261 0.27 -11.25 -10.71
N TYR A 262 -1.03 -11.36 -10.42
CA TYR A 262 -1.45 -12.21 -9.30
C TYR A 262 -0.94 -13.64 -9.50
N GLY A 263 -0.50 -14.30 -8.44
CA GLY A 263 -0.08 -15.71 -8.53
C GLY A 263 -1.14 -16.62 -9.14
N THR A 264 -2.41 -16.28 -8.96
CA THR A 264 -3.58 -16.98 -9.53
C THR A 264 -3.93 -16.54 -10.95
N GLY A 265 -3.31 -15.48 -11.48
CA GLY A 265 -3.65 -14.89 -12.77
C GLY A 265 -4.97 -14.12 -12.79
N ALA A 266 -5.30 -13.58 -13.94
CA ALA A 266 -6.56 -12.89 -14.23
C ALA A 266 -7.66 -13.87 -14.68
N ILE A 267 -8.92 -13.54 -14.40
CA ILE A 267 -10.08 -14.28 -14.92
C ILE A 267 -10.48 -13.65 -16.25
N VAL A 268 -10.58 -14.46 -17.28
CA VAL A 268 -11.08 -14.10 -18.61
C VAL A 268 -12.21 -15.06 -19.02
N VAL A 269 -13.03 -14.66 -19.96
CA VAL A 269 -14.00 -15.57 -20.60
C VAL A 269 -13.39 -16.10 -21.89
N ASN A 270 -13.24 -17.42 -21.99
CA ASN A 270 -12.67 -18.07 -23.17
C ASN A 270 -13.68 -18.16 -24.35
N ASN A 271 -13.23 -18.69 -25.46
CA ASN A 271 -14.07 -18.82 -26.67
C ASN A 271 -15.31 -19.72 -26.50
N GLU A 272 -15.35 -20.53 -25.42
CA GLU A 272 -16.49 -21.36 -25.06
C GLU A 272 -17.45 -20.70 -24.08
N ASN A 273 -17.31 -19.39 -23.82
CA ASN A 273 -18.04 -18.63 -22.80
C ASN A 273 -17.88 -19.20 -21.37
N LYS A 274 -16.71 -19.78 -21.08
CA LYS A 274 -16.38 -20.28 -19.73
C LYS A 274 -15.33 -19.40 -19.08
N PRO A 275 -15.43 -19.15 -17.75
CA PRO A 275 -14.37 -18.45 -17.01
C PRO A 275 -13.10 -19.31 -17.02
N GLU A 276 -11.99 -18.67 -17.32
CA GLU A 276 -10.67 -19.28 -17.37
C GLU A 276 -9.66 -18.34 -16.69
N ARG A 277 -8.65 -18.88 -16.02
CA ARG A 277 -7.55 -18.10 -15.49
C ARG A 277 -6.38 -18.11 -16.47
N VAL A 278 -5.89 -16.90 -16.78
CA VAL A 278 -4.73 -16.67 -17.63
C VAL A 278 -3.64 -15.92 -16.86
N GLY A 279 -2.39 -16.19 -17.18
CA GLY A 279 -1.25 -15.52 -16.58
C GLY A 279 -0.88 -16.09 -15.20
N GLY A 280 -0.59 -15.18 -14.31
CA GLY A 280 0.11 -15.43 -13.06
C GLY A 280 1.62 -15.46 -13.29
N VAL A 281 2.38 -14.95 -12.34
CA VAL A 281 3.85 -14.98 -12.37
C VAL A 281 4.33 -16.42 -12.54
N ASP A 282 5.19 -16.67 -13.54
CA ASP A 282 5.82 -17.98 -13.73
C ASP A 282 7.08 -18.09 -12.86
N TYR A 283 7.96 -17.08 -12.95
CA TYR A 283 9.21 -17.05 -12.17
C TYR A 283 9.46 -15.68 -11.57
N THR A 284 9.99 -15.68 -10.38
CA THR A 284 10.67 -14.53 -9.78
C THR A 284 12.14 -14.85 -9.69
N ILE A 285 13.00 -13.94 -10.12
CA ILE A 285 14.45 -14.10 -10.07
C ILE A 285 14.99 -13.01 -9.14
N LYS A 286 15.79 -13.39 -8.16
CA LYS A 286 16.45 -12.47 -7.24
C LYS A 286 17.95 -12.75 -7.26
N ASP A 287 18.73 -11.77 -7.72
CA ASP A 287 20.17 -11.88 -7.88
C ASP A 287 20.59 -13.17 -8.63
N GLY A 288 19.86 -13.47 -9.72
CA GLY A 288 20.06 -14.67 -10.53
C GLY A 288 19.49 -15.98 -9.94
N ILE A 289 18.99 -15.99 -8.71
CA ILE A 289 18.34 -17.18 -8.11
C ILE A 289 16.90 -17.25 -8.60
N ILE A 290 16.55 -18.37 -9.22
CA ILE A 290 15.23 -18.58 -9.83
C ILE A 290 14.27 -19.22 -8.82
N PHE A 291 13.11 -18.60 -8.62
CA PHE A 291 12.00 -19.12 -7.85
C PHE A 291 10.84 -19.44 -8.78
N ASP A 292 10.38 -20.69 -8.79
CA ASP A 292 9.17 -21.12 -9.48
C ASP A 292 7.95 -20.64 -8.69
N ALA A 293 7.30 -19.59 -9.20
CA ALA A 293 6.18 -18.96 -8.51
C ALA A 293 4.94 -19.86 -8.45
N LYS A 294 4.72 -20.71 -9.47
CA LYS A 294 3.60 -21.66 -9.48
C LYS A 294 3.79 -22.75 -8.42
N LYS A 295 5.02 -23.25 -8.29
CA LYS A 295 5.36 -24.22 -7.25
C LYS A 295 5.19 -23.62 -5.85
N LEU A 296 5.72 -22.41 -5.62
CA LEU A 296 5.57 -21.72 -4.32
C LEU A 296 4.10 -21.51 -3.96
N LEU A 297 3.28 -21.09 -4.91
CA LEU A 297 1.84 -20.90 -4.69
C LEU A 297 1.16 -22.23 -4.32
N LYS A 298 1.56 -23.34 -4.97
CA LYS A 298 1.06 -24.69 -4.66
C LYS A 298 1.51 -25.16 -3.28
N ASP A 299 2.73 -24.84 -2.88
CA ASP A 299 3.26 -25.17 -1.55
C ASP A 299 2.47 -24.43 -0.45
N VAL A 300 2.10 -23.14 -0.68
CA VAL A 300 1.23 -22.38 0.22
C VAL A 300 -0.18 -23.00 0.31
N GLU A 301 -0.80 -23.37 -0.84
CA GLU A 301 -2.09 -24.04 -0.85
C GLU A 301 -2.07 -25.34 -0.03
N ASN A 302 -1.01 -26.14 -0.18
CA ASN A 302 -0.83 -27.38 0.59
C ASN A 302 -0.69 -27.11 2.08
N MET A 303 0.07 -26.08 2.47
CA MET A 303 0.23 -25.64 3.86
C MET A 303 -1.10 -25.21 4.46
N VAL A 304 -1.86 -24.40 3.75
CA VAL A 304 -3.20 -23.93 4.20
C VAL A 304 -4.17 -25.11 4.33
N ASN A 305 -4.19 -26.03 3.37
CA ASN A 305 -5.04 -27.22 3.41
C ASN A 305 -4.68 -28.15 4.59
N LYS A 306 -3.39 -28.25 4.92
CA LYS A 306 -2.94 -29.00 6.10
C LYS A 306 -3.44 -28.32 7.38
N ALA A 307 -3.20 -27.02 7.53
CA ALA A 307 -3.62 -26.25 8.71
C ALA A 307 -5.16 -26.30 8.92
N LYS A 308 -5.95 -26.22 7.84
CA LYS A 308 -7.42 -26.35 7.92
C LYS A 308 -7.89 -27.71 8.44
N ARG A 309 -7.19 -28.80 8.06
CA ARG A 309 -7.51 -30.14 8.60
C ARG A 309 -7.21 -30.22 10.08
N GLU A 310 -6.04 -29.75 10.50
CA GLU A 310 -5.60 -29.74 11.90
C GLU A 310 -6.54 -28.88 12.77
N ASP A 311 -6.92 -27.68 12.31
CA ASP A 311 -7.87 -26.80 13.00
C ASP A 311 -9.28 -27.42 13.08
N GLY A 312 -9.73 -28.07 12.01
CA GLY A 312 -11.02 -28.79 12.00
C GLY A 312 -11.06 -30.01 12.90
N GLU A 313 -9.93 -30.63 13.16
CA GLU A 313 -9.78 -31.71 14.17
C GLU A 313 -9.81 -31.15 15.60
N LEU A 314 -9.15 -30.02 15.85
CA LEU A 314 -9.15 -29.34 17.15
C LEU A 314 -10.53 -28.79 17.54
N LYS A 315 -11.31 -28.30 16.59
CA LYS A 315 -12.66 -27.79 16.83
C LYS A 315 -13.73 -28.87 17.01
N LYS A 316 -13.38 -30.14 16.89
CA LYS A 316 -14.25 -31.29 17.17
C LYS A 316 -14.18 -31.80 18.60
N TYR A 317 -13.29 -31.27 19.40
CA TYR A 317 -13.10 -31.58 20.83
C TYR A 317 -13.40 -30.36 21.69
#